data_92e549ccaf2bbf3111d85eb379f1429d
#
_entry.id   92e549ccaf2bbf3111d85eb379f1429d
#
_cell.length_a   1.000
_cell.length_b   1.000
_cell.length_c   1.000
_cell.angle_alpha   90.00
_cell.angle_beta   90.00
_cell.angle_gamma   90.00
#
_symmetry.space_group_name_H-M   'P 1'
#
loop_
_entity.id
_entity.type
_entity.pdbx_description
1 polymer ?
#
loop_
_entity_poly.entity_id
_entity_poly.type
_entity_poly.pdbx_seq_one_letter_code
_entity_poly.pdbx_strand_id
1 'polypeptide(L)'
;MQFEQLLLKKIIVTLQPTDINHINNMRMKSLKLMLALAATMVAALSCGQKEETPKTLVLYYSQTSNTKTVAQEIASRLGADMEEITPVKPYDGDFQATIGRCMQEREQGITPEIKPITADLSKYDLVFIGYPVWFGTYAPPVATFLEQTDLSGKKIVPFCTFGSGGLDSSTKNLAEKQPKAEILPGYGVRAARMAAVKKEVDQFLKANGFLEGEYTKLEDFPEQHEVNEDESAIFVAAVGDYPMIHAQAKTVASRSIPDGTEYLFTAIDLPREGGTQMPPAGEMKVYVTVLKGEKPVFTQVVR
;
A
#
# COMPACT_ATOMS: atom_id res chain seq x y z
N MET A 1 68.02 12.70 -24.51
CA MET A 1 67.60 12.89 -23.09
C MET A 1 68.35 14.03 -22.35
N GLN A 2 69.66 14.19 -22.49
CA GLN A 2 70.38 15.30 -21.79
C GLN A 2 70.13 16.71 -22.40
N PHE A 3 69.83 16.81 -23.69
CA PHE A 3 69.64 18.08 -24.38
C PHE A 3 68.29 18.74 -24.08
N GLU A 4 67.23 17.97 -23.88
CA GLU A 4 65.91 18.49 -23.50
C GLU A 4 65.85 18.98 -22.03
N GLN A 5 66.61 18.34 -21.16
CA GLN A 5 66.69 18.79 -19.74
C GLN A 5 67.46 20.13 -19.60
N LEU A 6 68.40 20.40 -20.49
CA LEU A 6 69.16 21.66 -20.51
C LEU A 6 68.31 22.81 -21.05
N LEU A 7 67.44 22.54 -22.05
CA LEU A 7 66.54 23.53 -22.63
C LEU A 7 65.45 23.96 -21.65
N LEU A 8 64.88 22.99 -20.92
CA LEU A 8 63.85 23.24 -19.84
C LEU A 8 64.44 24.07 -18.68
N LYS A 9 65.70 23.81 -18.29
CA LYS A 9 66.38 24.60 -17.25
C LYS A 9 66.65 26.05 -17.67
N LYS A 10 66.98 26.30 -18.95
CA LYS A 10 67.19 27.67 -19.48
C LYS A 10 65.89 28.48 -19.58
N ILE A 11 64.75 27.84 -19.87
CA ILE A 11 63.43 28.50 -19.96
C ILE A 11 62.94 28.93 -18.56
N ILE A 12 63.20 28.12 -17.53
CA ILE A 12 62.73 28.40 -16.16
C ILE A 12 63.52 29.57 -15.53
N VAL A 13 64.78 29.83 -15.96
CA VAL A 13 65.60 30.92 -15.42
C VAL A 13 65.28 32.30 -16.03
N THR A 14 64.52 32.35 -17.14
CA THR A 14 64.23 33.61 -17.86
C THR A 14 62.86 34.19 -17.59
N LEU A 15 61.99 33.48 -16.87
CA LEU A 15 60.64 33.94 -16.54
C LEU A 15 60.68 34.78 -15.27
N GLN A 16 60.29 36.03 -15.36
CA GLN A 16 60.09 36.89 -14.20
C GLN A 16 58.92 36.39 -13.34
N PRO A 17 58.93 36.57 -12.00
CA PRO A 17 57.81 36.13 -11.13
C PRO A 17 56.43 36.66 -11.56
N THR A 18 56.41 37.79 -12.27
CA THR A 18 55.19 38.38 -12.85
C THR A 18 54.59 37.53 -13.98
N ASP A 19 55.44 36.85 -14.79
CA ASP A 19 54.98 36.02 -15.91
C ASP A 19 54.40 34.70 -15.44
N ILE A 20 54.93 34.12 -14.40
CA ILE A 20 54.40 32.88 -13.77
C ILE A 20 53.04 33.13 -13.16
N ASN A 21 52.84 34.30 -12.53
CA ASN A 21 51.54 34.66 -11.96
C ASN A 21 50.50 34.92 -13.04
N HIS A 22 50.89 35.49 -14.21
CA HIS A 22 50.01 35.72 -15.32
C HIS A 22 49.56 34.38 -15.98
N ILE A 23 50.44 33.42 -16.16
CA ILE A 23 50.18 32.09 -16.69
C ILE A 23 49.28 31.30 -15.77
N ASN A 24 49.53 31.34 -14.47
CA ASN A 24 48.70 30.67 -13.48
C ASN A 24 47.31 31.29 -13.39
N ASN A 25 47.18 32.59 -13.52
CA ASN A 25 45.90 33.29 -13.50
C ASN A 25 45.08 33.02 -14.78
N MET A 26 45.72 32.89 -15.96
CA MET A 26 45.06 32.45 -17.17
C MET A 26 44.61 30.99 -17.12
N ARG A 27 45.44 30.07 -16.58
CA ARG A 27 45.07 28.66 -16.36
C ARG A 27 43.93 28.53 -15.37
N MET A 28 43.93 29.30 -14.29
CA MET A 28 42.84 29.32 -13.32
C MET A 28 41.52 29.87 -13.93
N LYS A 29 41.59 30.90 -14.77
CA LYS A 29 40.42 31.44 -15.45
C LYS A 29 39.84 30.46 -16.49
N SER A 30 40.70 29.78 -17.28
CA SER A 30 40.24 28.76 -18.23
C SER A 30 39.68 27.53 -17.55
N LEU A 31 40.26 27.10 -16.41
CA LEU A 31 39.72 25.99 -15.63
C LEU A 31 38.37 26.34 -15.00
N LYS A 32 38.20 27.56 -14.45
CA LYS A 32 36.91 28.03 -13.94
C LYS A 32 35.86 28.17 -15.07
N LEU A 33 36.26 28.56 -16.25
CA LEU A 33 35.35 28.66 -17.42
C LEU A 33 34.93 27.25 -17.90
N MET A 34 35.85 26.27 -17.94
CA MET A 34 35.53 24.88 -18.27
C MET A 34 34.64 24.22 -17.23
N LEU A 35 34.87 24.48 -15.94
CA LEU A 35 34.03 24.01 -14.86
C LEU A 35 32.62 24.65 -14.91
N ALA A 36 32.51 25.91 -15.23
CA ALA A 36 31.23 26.60 -15.43
C ALA A 36 30.46 26.07 -16.64
N LEU A 37 31.13 25.80 -17.77
CA LEU A 37 30.51 25.17 -18.94
C LEU A 37 30.09 23.71 -18.69
N ALA A 38 30.86 22.95 -17.93
CA ALA A 38 30.50 21.62 -17.55
C ALA A 38 29.26 21.61 -16.61
N ALA A 39 29.21 22.53 -15.66
CA ALA A 39 28.07 22.68 -14.75
C ALA A 39 26.78 23.10 -15.52
N THR A 40 26.89 23.98 -16.54
CA THR A 40 25.75 24.37 -17.39
C THR A 40 25.31 23.25 -18.32
N MET A 41 26.20 22.38 -18.80
CA MET A 41 25.82 21.21 -19.59
C MET A 41 25.12 20.14 -18.72
N VAL A 42 25.56 19.93 -17.49
CA VAL A 42 24.89 19.01 -16.55
C VAL A 42 23.51 19.53 -16.18
N ALA A 43 23.35 20.85 -15.96
CA ALA A 43 22.05 21.47 -15.69
C ALA A 43 21.10 21.42 -16.91
N ALA A 44 21.63 21.52 -18.13
CA ALA A 44 20.84 21.44 -19.37
C ALA A 44 20.41 20.00 -19.70
N LEU A 45 21.17 18.98 -19.29
CA LEU A 45 20.81 17.57 -19.41
C LEU A 45 19.80 17.13 -18.32
N SER A 46 19.74 17.84 -17.19
CA SER A 46 18.75 17.59 -16.12
C SER A 46 17.40 18.27 -16.38
N CYS A 47 17.28 19.16 -17.36
CA CYS A 47 16.07 19.95 -17.61
C CYS A 47 15.21 19.39 -18.75
N GLY A 48 15.08 18.07 -18.87
CA GLY A 48 14.31 17.45 -19.95
C GLY A 48 13.67 16.10 -19.67
N GLN A 49 13.95 15.47 -18.55
CA GLN A 49 13.15 14.34 -18.09
C GLN A 49 12.00 14.90 -17.24
N LYS A 50 10.86 15.20 -17.89
CA LYS A 50 9.57 15.09 -17.24
C LYS A 50 9.58 13.66 -16.70
N GLU A 51 9.67 13.45 -15.39
CA GLU A 51 9.35 12.17 -14.80
C GLU A 51 7.94 11.86 -15.29
N GLU A 52 7.83 10.95 -16.24
CA GLU A 52 6.51 10.43 -16.63
C GLU A 52 5.96 9.83 -15.37
N THR A 53 4.87 10.38 -14.87
CA THR A 53 4.15 9.80 -13.74
C THR A 53 3.90 8.34 -14.08
N PRO A 54 4.29 7.40 -13.20
CA PRO A 54 4.20 5.97 -13.49
C PRO A 54 2.77 5.64 -13.90
N LYS A 55 2.63 5.05 -15.09
CA LYS A 55 1.32 4.71 -15.61
C LYS A 55 0.67 3.70 -14.68
N THR A 56 -0.50 4.03 -14.16
CA THR A 56 -1.17 3.29 -13.10
C THR A 56 -2.37 2.53 -13.66
N LEU A 57 -2.51 1.27 -13.24
CA LEU A 57 -3.67 0.43 -13.52
C LEU A 57 -4.34 0.00 -12.21
N VAL A 58 -5.67 0.03 -12.18
CA VAL A 58 -6.48 -0.50 -11.07
C VAL A 58 -7.20 -1.76 -11.57
N LEU A 59 -6.69 -2.93 -11.17
CA LEU A 59 -7.33 -4.21 -11.39
C LEU A 59 -8.14 -4.62 -10.16
N TYR A 60 -9.33 -5.15 -10.34
CA TYR A 60 -10.14 -5.55 -9.19
C TYR A 60 -11.13 -6.65 -9.53
N TYR A 61 -11.50 -7.43 -8.52
CA TYR A 61 -12.70 -8.27 -8.52
C TYR A 61 -13.69 -7.73 -7.48
N SER A 62 -14.99 -7.73 -7.81
CA SER A 62 -16.03 -7.28 -6.88
C SER A 62 -17.29 -8.11 -6.98
N GLN A 63 -17.74 -8.71 -5.86
CA GLN A 63 -18.98 -9.49 -5.78
C GLN A 63 -20.21 -8.60 -5.53
N THR A 64 -20.10 -7.66 -4.59
CA THR A 64 -21.22 -6.85 -4.08
C THR A 64 -21.01 -5.35 -4.35
N SER A 65 -20.21 -4.99 -5.32
CA SER A 65 -19.82 -3.64 -5.71
C SER A 65 -18.99 -2.85 -4.69
N ASN A 66 -18.72 -3.35 -3.47
CA ASN A 66 -17.91 -2.63 -2.49
C ASN A 66 -16.48 -2.42 -2.99
N THR A 67 -15.79 -3.48 -3.43
CA THR A 67 -14.43 -3.36 -3.98
C THR A 67 -14.40 -2.49 -5.24
N LYS A 68 -15.43 -2.58 -6.09
CA LYS A 68 -15.60 -1.71 -7.25
C LYS A 68 -15.68 -0.23 -6.87
N THR A 69 -16.41 0.10 -5.81
CA THR A 69 -16.50 1.49 -5.30
C THR A 69 -15.13 2.01 -4.86
N VAL A 70 -14.33 1.19 -4.17
CA VAL A 70 -12.96 1.55 -3.79
C VAL A 70 -12.08 1.72 -5.04
N ALA A 71 -12.17 0.79 -6.01
CA ALA A 71 -11.42 0.87 -7.27
C ALA A 71 -11.73 2.15 -8.05
N GLN A 72 -13.00 2.52 -8.13
CA GLN A 72 -13.45 3.75 -8.80
C GLN A 72 -12.91 5.01 -8.11
N GLU A 73 -12.89 5.04 -6.78
CA GLU A 73 -12.35 6.18 -6.04
C GLU A 73 -10.83 6.30 -6.26
N ILE A 74 -10.07 5.20 -6.20
CA ILE A 74 -8.63 5.18 -6.48
C ILE A 74 -8.37 5.65 -7.93
N ALA A 75 -9.02 5.02 -8.90
CA ALA A 75 -8.82 5.33 -10.31
C ALA A 75 -9.17 6.79 -10.65
N SER A 76 -10.28 7.30 -10.12
CA SER A 76 -10.70 8.69 -10.31
C SER A 76 -9.69 9.70 -9.77
N ARG A 77 -9.07 9.43 -8.61
CA ARG A 77 -8.10 10.32 -7.99
C ARG A 77 -6.75 10.34 -8.69
N LEU A 78 -6.34 9.18 -9.21
CA LEU A 78 -5.05 9.02 -9.88
C LEU A 78 -5.12 9.23 -11.39
N GLY A 79 -6.33 9.38 -11.97
CA GLY A 79 -6.50 9.36 -13.42
C GLY A 79 -6.04 8.03 -14.04
N ALA A 80 -6.19 6.93 -13.29
CA ALA A 80 -5.69 5.63 -13.66
C ALA A 80 -6.66 4.85 -14.54
N ASP A 81 -6.13 3.99 -15.41
CA ASP A 81 -6.92 2.99 -16.13
C ASP A 81 -7.49 1.97 -15.14
N MET A 82 -8.66 1.42 -15.44
CA MET A 82 -9.34 0.48 -14.55
C MET A 82 -9.93 -0.70 -15.33
N GLU A 83 -9.73 -1.92 -14.82
CA GLU A 83 -10.30 -3.13 -15.40
C GLU A 83 -10.76 -4.12 -14.33
N GLU A 84 -11.89 -4.78 -14.57
CA GLU A 84 -12.47 -5.76 -13.67
C GLU A 84 -12.02 -7.18 -14.02
N ILE A 85 -11.46 -7.90 -13.06
CA ILE A 85 -11.18 -9.32 -13.16
C ILE A 85 -12.53 -10.06 -13.13
N THR A 86 -12.95 -10.59 -14.26
CA THR A 86 -14.29 -11.18 -14.42
C THR A 86 -14.19 -12.69 -14.50
N PRO A 87 -14.78 -13.46 -13.56
CA PRO A 87 -14.87 -14.91 -13.71
C PRO A 87 -15.79 -15.28 -14.88
N VAL A 88 -15.43 -16.31 -15.64
CA VAL A 88 -16.26 -16.82 -16.76
C VAL A 88 -17.61 -17.30 -16.24
N LYS A 89 -17.62 -17.99 -15.09
CA LYS A 89 -18.83 -18.34 -14.35
C LYS A 89 -18.93 -17.44 -13.12
N PRO A 90 -19.83 -16.45 -13.10
CA PRO A 90 -20.00 -15.57 -11.95
C PRO A 90 -20.31 -16.31 -10.63
N TYR A 91 -19.94 -15.71 -9.50
CA TYR A 91 -20.43 -16.12 -8.20
C TYR A 91 -21.78 -15.46 -7.96
N ASP A 92 -22.79 -16.03 -8.58
CA ASP A 92 -24.19 -15.63 -8.47
C ASP A 92 -24.87 -16.40 -7.33
N GLY A 93 -25.95 -15.84 -6.82
CA GLY A 93 -26.66 -16.39 -5.69
C GLY A 93 -26.43 -15.61 -4.40
N ASP A 94 -26.95 -16.15 -3.32
CA ASP A 94 -26.81 -15.56 -2.01
C ASP A 94 -25.43 -15.83 -1.38
N PHE A 95 -25.24 -15.30 -0.17
CA PHE A 95 -24.01 -15.48 0.58
C PHE A 95 -23.65 -16.95 0.84
N GLN A 96 -24.66 -17.81 1.11
CA GLN A 96 -24.44 -19.23 1.38
C GLN A 96 -24.02 -19.99 0.11
N ALA A 97 -24.63 -19.69 -1.03
CA ALA A 97 -24.25 -20.25 -2.32
C ALA A 97 -22.81 -19.87 -2.70
N THR A 98 -22.42 -18.61 -2.47
CA THR A 98 -21.06 -18.13 -2.71
C THR A 98 -20.05 -18.87 -1.81
N ILE A 99 -20.34 -19.00 -0.51
CA ILE A 99 -19.47 -19.74 0.43
C ILE A 99 -19.36 -21.20 0.01
N GLY A 100 -20.49 -21.86 -0.26
CA GLY A 100 -20.52 -23.28 -0.64
C GLY A 100 -19.66 -23.56 -1.87
N ARG A 101 -19.79 -22.74 -2.92
CA ARG A 101 -18.93 -22.84 -4.11
C ARG A 101 -17.46 -22.62 -3.81
N CYS A 102 -17.11 -21.58 -3.03
CA CYS A 102 -15.74 -21.34 -2.62
C CYS A 102 -15.12 -22.49 -1.83
N MET A 103 -15.87 -23.08 -0.89
CA MET A 103 -15.41 -24.22 -0.13
C MET A 103 -15.14 -25.42 -1.04
N GLN A 104 -16.07 -25.71 -1.95
CA GLN A 104 -15.90 -26.80 -2.92
C GLN A 104 -14.68 -26.59 -3.82
N GLU A 105 -14.49 -25.38 -4.36
CA GLU A 105 -13.32 -25.04 -5.17
C GLU A 105 -12.00 -25.24 -4.40
N ARG A 106 -11.95 -24.81 -3.14
CA ARG A 106 -10.79 -25.00 -2.26
C ARG A 106 -10.50 -26.47 -1.95
N GLU A 107 -11.52 -27.25 -1.62
CA GLU A 107 -11.40 -28.68 -1.35
C GLU A 107 -10.88 -29.46 -2.55
N GLN A 108 -11.30 -29.06 -3.75
CA GLN A 108 -10.89 -29.67 -5.02
C GLN A 108 -9.59 -29.08 -5.59
N GLY A 109 -9.02 -28.04 -4.99
CA GLY A 109 -7.84 -27.34 -5.50
C GLY A 109 -8.08 -26.67 -6.87
N ILE A 110 -9.32 -26.25 -7.13
CA ILE A 110 -9.75 -25.61 -8.38
C ILE A 110 -9.78 -24.10 -8.19
N THR A 111 -9.21 -23.36 -9.17
CA THR A 111 -9.42 -21.92 -9.30
C THR A 111 -10.40 -21.64 -10.45
N PRO A 112 -11.29 -20.64 -10.30
CA PRO A 112 -12.28 -20.33 -11.34
C PRO A 112 -11.60 -19.77 -12.58
N GLU A 113 -12.07 -20.16 -13.75
CA GLU A 113 -11.66 -19.54 -15.00
C GLU A 113 -12.09 -18.06 -15.02
N ILE A 114 -11.20 -17.18 -15.50
CA ILE A 114 -11.45 -15.75 -15.67
C ILE A 114 -11.41 -15.36 -17.14
N LYS A 115 -12.12 -14.30 -17.51
CA LYS A 115 -11.98 -13.69 -18.82
C LYS A 115 -10.58 -13.09 -18.98
N PRO A 116 -10.00 -13.10 -20.18
CA PRO A 116 -8.69 -12.47 -20.41
C PRO A 116 -8.71 -11.01 -19.98
N ILE A 117 -7.63 -10.57 -19.32
CA ILE A 117 -7.38 -9.15 -19.06
C ILE A 117 -7.00 -8.48 -20.38
N THR A 118 -7.62 -7.36 -20.66
CA THR A 118 -7.43 -6.62 -21.92
C THR A 118 -6.33 -5.56 -21.83
N ALA A 119 -6.04 -5.08 -20.61
CA ALA A 119 -4.98 -4.13 -20.36
C ALA A 119 -3.61 -4.73 -20.69
N ASP A 120 -2.83 -4.02 -21.49
CA ASP A 120 -1.44 -4.36 -21.75
C ASP A 120 -0.58 -3.99 -20.54
N LEU A 121 -0.34 -4.99 -19.69
CA LEU A 121 0.38 -4.82 -18.43
C LEU A 121 1.80 -4.28 -18.59
N SER A 122 2.41 -4.42 -19.77
CA SER A 122 3.76 -3.88 -20.03
C SER A 122 3.83 -2.35 -19.94
N LYS A 123 2.69 -1.67 -20.07
CA LYS A 123 2.56 -0.21 -20.03
C LYS A 123 2.42 0.38 -18.63
N TYR A 124 2.33 -0.45 -17.60
CA TYR A 124 2.03 0.00 -16.23
C TYR A 124 3.16 -0.41 -15.29
N ASP A 125 3.68 0.53 -14.53
CA ASP A 125 4.70 0.29 -13.50
C ASP A 125 4.06 0.08 -12.13
N LEU A 126 2.90 0.72 -11.91
CA LEU A 126 2.14 0.68 -10.67
C LEU A 126 0.77 0.02 -10.91
N VAL A 127 0.49 -1.05 -10.18
CA VAL A 127 -0.76 -1.80 -10.30
C VAL A 127 -1.44 -1.89 -8.94
N PHE A 128 -2.61 -1.29 -8.82
CA PHE A 128 -3.49 -1.52 -7.69
C PHE A 128 -4.27 -2.81 -7.93
N ILE A 129 -4.28 -3.73 -6.95
CA ILE A 129 -5.02 -5.00 -7.04
C ILE A 129 -6.07 -5.06 -5.94
N GLY A 130 -7.35 -5.05 -6.34
CA GLY A 130 -8.50 -4.98 -5.46
C GLY A 130 -9.29 -6.28 -5.35
N TYR A 131 -9.72 -6.64 -4.12
CA TYR A 131 -10.47 -7.86 -3.87
C TYR A 131 -11.31 -7.81 -2.60
N PRO A 132 -12.41 -8.54 -2.54
CA PRO A 132 -13.01 -8.89 -1.27
C PRO A 132 -12.18 -9.98 -0.59
N VAL A 133 -12.01 -9.87 0.73
CA VAL A 133 -11.32 -10.90 1.52
C VAL A 133 -12.31 -12.05 1.79
N TRP A 134 -11.99 -13.23 1.28
CA TRP A 134 -12.71 -14.46 1.52
C TRP A 134 -11.79 -15.49 2.20
N PHE A 135 -12.22 -16.04 3.34
CA PHE A 135 -11.44 -17.00 4.12
C PHE A 135 -10.01 -16.53 4.47
N GLY A 136 -9.84 -15.23 4.77
CA GLY A 136 -8.57 -14.64 5.18
C GLY A 136 -7.59 -14.34 4.05
N THR A 137 -8.00 -14.52 2.79
CA THR A 137 -7.18 -14.20 1.61
C THR A 137 -8.01 -13.50 0.51
N TYR A 138 -7.39 -13.20 -0.61
CA TYR A 138 -8.08 -12.63 -1.77
C TYR A 138 -9.07 -13.64 -2.38
N ALA A 139 -10.16 -13.14 -2.99
CA ALA A 139 -11.16 -13.96 -3.65
C ALA A 139 -10.59 -14.80 -4.80
N PRO A 140 -11.13 -16.01 -5.09
CA PRO A 140 -10.58 -16.94 -6.07
C PRO A 140 -10.34 -16.40 -7.47
N PRO A 141 -11.16 -15.48 -8.05
CA PRO A 141 -10.83 -14.88 -9.36
C PRO A 141 -9.50 -14.13 -9.37
N VAL A 142 -9.14 -13.49 -8.25
CA VAL A 142 -7.84 -12.82 -8.11
C VAL A 142 -6.71 -13.84 -7.97
N ALA A 143 -6.96 -14.97 -7.30
CA ALA A 143 -5.99 -16.07 -7.26
C ALA A 143 -5.65 -16.56 -8.66
N THR A 144 -6.66 -16.80 -9.49
CA THR A 144 -6.47 -17.19 -10.90
C THR A 144 -5.67 -16.14 -11.68
N PHE A 145 -6.00 -14.87 -11.53
CA PHE A 145 -5.25 -13.79 -12.18
C PHE A 145 -3.77 -13.81 -11.78
N LEU A 146 -3.46 -13.92 -10.49
CA LEU A 146 -2.10 -13.95 -9.97
C LEU A 146 -1.33 -15.23 -10.38
N GLU A 147 -2.03 -16.33 -10.64
CA GLU A 147 -1.44 -17.58 -11.15
C GLU A 147 -1.05 -17.50 -12.63
N GLN A 148 -1.86 -16.81 -13.42
CA GLN A 148 -1.70 -16.73 -14.86
C GLN A 148 -0.83 -15.55 -15.31
N THR A 149 -0.48 -14.63 -14.38
CA THR A 149 0.14 -13.35 -14.71
C THR A 149 1.47 -13.17 -13.97
N ASP A 150 2.53 -12.90 -14.73
CA ASP A 150 3.81 -12.49 -14.16
C ASP A 150 3.82 -10.96 -13.95
N LEU A 151 3.90 -10.55 -12.68
CA LEU A 151 3.99 -9.14 -12.28
C LEU A 151 5.41 -8.75 -11.84
N SER A 152 6.41 -9.49 -12.27
CA SER A 152 7.83 -9.23 -11.94
C SER A 152 8.23 -7.80 -12.27
N GLY A 153 8.92 -7.15 -11.33
CA GLY A 153 9.42 -5.77 -11.47
C GLY A 153 8.36 -4.68 -11.33
N LYS A 154 7.08 -5.03 -11.12
CA LYS A 154 6.01 -4.05 -10.89
C LYS A 154 5.85 -3.71 -9.43
N LYS A 155 5.38 -2.49 -9.16
CA LYS A 155 4.90 -2.07 -7.85
C LYS A 155 3.43 -2.44 -7.72
N ILE A 156 3.07 -3.16 -6.67
CA ILE A 156 1.70 -3.62 -6.43
C ILE A 156 1.19 -3.00 -5.13
N VAL A 157 0.05 -2.34 -5.21
CA VAL A 157 -0.69 -1.81 -4.05
C VAL A 157 -1.95 -2.64 -3.86
N PRO A 158 -2.01 -3.54 -2.87
CA PRO A 158 -3.23 -4.28 -2.58
C PRO A 158 -4.28 -3.35 -1.95
N PHE A 159 -5.55 -3.53 -2.34
CA PHE A 159 -6.66 -2.93 -1.61
C PHE A 159 -7.79 -3.94 -1.47
N CYS A 160 -8.47 -3.92 -0.33
CA CYS A 160 -9.47 -4.94 -0.08
C CYS A 160 -10.68 -4.44 0.71
N THR A 161 -11.79 -5.17 0.54
CA THR A 161 -12.99 -5.02 1.35
C THR A 161 -13.23 -6.30 2.13
N PHE A 162 -13.69 -6.16 3.36
CA PHE A 162 -13.86 -7.31 4.26
C PHE A 162 -15.01 -7.12 5.26
N GLY A 163 -15.42 -8.19 5.91
CA GLY A 163 -16.35 -8.17 7.03
C GLY A 163 -15.67 -7.75 8.33
N SER A 164 -14.54 -8.36 8.67
CA SER A 164 -13.82 -8.10 9.94
C SER A 164 -12.36 -7.71 9.76
N GLY A 165 -11.66 -8.17 8.72
CA GLY A 165 -10.24 -7.92 8.51
C GLY A 165 -9.68 -8.79 7.40
N GLY A 166 -8.34 -8.89 7.32
CA GLY A 166 -7.62 -9.77 6.40
C GLY A 166 -6.74 -9.05 5.40
N LEU A 167 -6.50 -7.74 5.54
CA LEU A 167 -5.56 -7.01 4.69
C LEU A 167 -4.15 -7.61 4.82
N ASP A 168 -3.64 -7.77 6.05
CA ASP A 168 -2.27 -8.23 6.29
C ASP A 168 -2.05 -9.66 5.77
N SER A 169 -2.97 -10.59 6.09
CA SER A 169 -2.88 -11.98 5.65
C SER A 169 -2.99 -12.12 4.13
N SER A 170 -3.93 -11.41 3.51
CA SER A 170 -4.09 -11.45 2.05
C SER A 170 -2.95 -10.77 1.30
N THR A 171 -2.39 -9.69 1.85
CA THR A 171 -1.19 -9.03 1.31
C THR A 171 0.03 -9.96 1.37
N LYS A 172 0.21 -10.67 2.49
CA LYS A 172 1.26 -11.69 2.64
C LYS A 172 1.12 -12.79 1.57
N ASN A 173 -0.08 -13.34 1.41
CA ASN A 173 -0.34 -14.35 0.39
C ASN A 173 -0.08 -13.84 -1.04
N LEU A 174 -0.39 -12.55 -1.31
CA LEU A 174 -0.09 -11.92 -2.58
C LEU A 174 1.42 -11.79 -2.80
N ALA A 175 2.17 -11.39 -1.79
CA ALA A 175 3.64 -11.31 -1.84
C ALA A 175 4.29 -12.68 -2.09
N GLU A 176 3.79 -13.72 -1.44
CA GLU A 176 4.25 -15.10 -1.67
C GLU A 176 3.96 -15.59 -3.09
N LYS A 177 2.82 -15.16 -3.67
CA LYS A 177 2.42 -15.53 -5.04
C LYS A 177 3.20 -14.75 -6.11
N GLN A 178 3.60 -13.51 -5.82
CA GLN A 178 4.33 -12.61 -6.72
C GLN A 178 5.67 -12.16 -6.10
N PRO A 179 6.62 -13.09 -5.87
CA PRO A 179 7.83 -12.81 -5.08
C PRO A 179 8.84 -11.88 -5.78
N LYS A 180 8.63 -11.58 -7.07
CA LYS A 180 9.47 -10.67 -7.84
C LYS A 180 8.84 -9.30 -8.05
N ALA A 181 7.66 -9.06 -7.51
CA ALA A 181 7.02 -7.76 -7.48
C ALA A 181 7.33 -7.04 -6.16
N GLU A 182 7.33 -5.71 -6.19
CA GLU A 182 7.42 -4.87 -4.99
C GLU A 182 6.02 -4.65 -4.42
N ILE A 183 5.73 -5.23 -3.25
CA ILE A 183 4.44 -5.05 -2.59
C ILE A 183 4.51 -3.83 -1.70
N LEU A 184 3.72 -2.82 -2.02
CA LEU A 184 3.61 -1.57 -1.28
C LEU A 184 2.51 -1.64 -0.21
N PRO A 185 2.46 -0.67 0.73
CA PRO A 185 1.40 -0.60 1.73
C PRO A 185 0.00 -0.62 1.09
N GLY A 186 -0.90 -1.45 1.63
CA GLY A 186 -2.23 -1.64 1.10
C GLY A 186 -3.31 -0.84 1.84
N TYR A 187 -4.50 -0.75 1.24
CA TYR A 187 -5.70 -0.16 1.84
C TYR A 187 -6.77 -1.23 2.08
N GLY A 188 -7.41 -1.18 3.24
CA GLY A 188 -8.47 -2.11 3.58
C GLY A 188 -9.63 -1.41 4.29
N VAL A 189 -10.87 -1.77 3.91
CA VAL A 189 -12.07 -1.22 4.51
C VAL A 189 -13.14 -2.26 4.74
N ARG A 190 -13.82 -2.16 5.89
CA ARG A 190 -15.00 -2.98 6.17
C ARG A 190 -16.16 -2.60 5.25
N ALA A 191 -16.90 -3.62 4.79
CA ALA A 191 -18.13 -3.45 4.03
C ALA A 191 -19.16 -2.54 4.75
N ALA A 192 -19.20 -2.54 6.07
CA ALA A 192 -20.05 -1.67 6.88
C ALA A 192 -19.59 -0.19 6.92
N ARG A 193 -18.41 0.14 6.40
CA ARG A 193 -17.80 1.47 6.46
C ARG A 193 -17.60 2.12 5.08
N MET A 194 -18.32 1.69 4.07
CA MET A 194 -18.16 2.19 2.70
C MET A 194 -18.36 3.72 2.59
N ALA A 195 -19.13 4.34 3.49
CA ALA A 195 -19.29 5.80 3.54
C ALA A 195 -17.97 6.55 3.80
N ALA A 196 -17.00 5.91 4.46
CA ALA A 196 -15.69 6.50 4.77
C ALA A 196 -14.70 6.45 3.59
N VAL A 197 -14.94 5.62 2.59
CA VAL A 197 -13.99 5.28 1.49
C VAL A 197 -13.43 6.54 0.83
N LYS A 198 -14.28 7.50 0.49
CA LYS A 198 -13.84 8.73 -0.20
C LYS A 198 -12.77 9.50 0.56
N LYS A 199 -12.95 9.65 1.88
CA LYS A 199 -12.00 10.36 2.76
C LYS A 199 -10.76 9.50 3.01
N GLU A 200 -10.95 8.23 3.30
CA GLU A 200 -9.86 7.31 3.66
C GLU A 200 -8.94 7.02 2.47
N VAL A 201 -9.47 6.82 1.27
CA VAL A 201 -8.67 6.64 0.04
C VAL A 201 -7.84 7.89 -0.26
N ASP A 202 -8.42 9.09 -0.11
CA ASP A 202 -7.68 10.34 -0.28
C ASP A 202 -6.47 10.42 0.66
N GLN A 203 -6.69 10.16 1.94
CA GLN A 203 -5.63 10.16 2.96
C GLN A 203 -4.59 9.06 2.68
N PHE A 204 -5.04 7.87 2.31
CA PHE A 204 -4.16 6.74 1.98
C PHE A 204 -3.24 7.06 0.79
N LEU A 205 -3.80 7.58 -0.29
CA LEU A 205 -3.03 7.91 -1.50
C LEU A 205 -1.99 9.00 -1.23
N LYS A 206 -2.35 10.03 -0.47
CA LYS A 206 -1.43 11.12 -0.07
C LYS A 206 -0.35 10.63 0.89
N ALA A 207 -0.73 9.86 1.90
CA ALA A 207 0.20 9.36 2.91
C ALA A 207 1.28 8.42 2.32
N ASN A 208 0.97 7.75 1.21
CA ASN A 208 1.90 6.85 0.53
C ASN A 208 2.55 7.47 -0.72
N GLY A 209 2.36 8.77 -0.97
CA GLY A 209 2.99 9.49 -2.07
C GLY A 209 2.44 9.18 -3.47
N PHE A 210 1.25 8.56 -3.55
CA PHE A 210 0.58 8.31 -4.84
C PHE A 210 -0.20 9.53 -5.33
N LEU A 211 -0.56 10.43 -4.44
CA LEU A 211 -1.27 11.67 -4.72
C LEU A 211 -0.59 12.83 -3.98
N GLU A 212 -0.42 13.97 -4.63
CA GLU A 212 0.07 15.17 -3.97
C GLU A 212 -0.98 15.77 -3.02
N GLY A 213 -0.53 16.43 -1.98
CA GLY A 213 -1.36 17.18 -1.04
C GLY A 213 -1.05 16.86 0.41
N GLU A 214 -1.65 17.64 1.29
CA GLU A 214 -1.50 17.45 2.73
C GLU A 214 -2.31 16.24 3.21
N TYR A 215 -1.75 15.50 4.16
CA TYR A 215 -2.41 14.41 4.85
C TYR A 215 -2.12 14.48 6.35
N THR A 216 -3.00 13.91 7.16
CA THR A 216 -2.77 13.79 8.59
C THR A 216 -1.91 12.59 8.89
N LYS A 217 -0.67 12.84 9.32
CA LYS A 217 0.17 11.78 9.87
C LYS A 217 -0.35 11.43 11.25
N LEU A 218 -0.79 10.18 11.41
CA LEU A 218 -1.17 9.68 12.72
C LEU A 218 0.08 9.28 13.50
N GLU A 219 0.08 9.55 14.80
CA GLU A 219 1.10 9.05 15.70
C GLU A 219 0.94 7.54 15.91
N ASP A 220 2.02 6.87 16.30
CA ASP A 220 1.95 5.48 16.70
C ASP A 220 1.09 5.34 17.97
N PHE A 221 0.51 4.14 18.17
CA PHE A 221 -0.18 3.85 19.42
C PHE A 221 0.84 3.85 20.56
N PRO A 222 0.51 4.46 21.71
CA PRO A 222 1.32 4.36 22.91
C PRO A 222 1.32 2.95 23.47
N GLU A 223 2.07 2.72 24.56
CA GLU A 223 2.02 1.46 25.30
C GLU A 223 0.59 1.17 25.77
N GLN A 224 0.17 -0.10 25.63
CA GLN A 224 -1.15 -0.52 26.06
C GLN A 224 -1.23 -0.63 27.59
N HIS A 225 -2.39 -0.31 28.16
CA HIS A 225 -2.72 -0.48 29.56
C HIS A 225 -3.95 -1.41 29.71
N GLU A 226 -4.22 -1.87 30.93
CA GLU A 226 -5.42 -2.65 31.23
C GLU A 226 -6.69 -1.83 30.95
N VAL A 227 -7.69 -2.49 30.36
CA VAL A 227 -8.96 -1.87 29.98
C VAL A 227 -9.76 -1.49 31.22
N ASN A 228 -10.17 -0.22 31.33
CA ASN A 228 -11.11 0.24 32.35
C ASN A 228 -12.58 0.03 31.92
N GLU A 229 -13.54 0.42 32.77
CA GLU A 229 -14.98 0.24 32.51
C GLU A 229 -15.47 0.99 31.28
N ASP A 230 -15.05 2.25 31.10
CA ASP A 230 -15.43 3.08 29.95
C ASP A 230 -14.88 2.51 28.64
N GLU A 231 -13.64 2.11 28.63
CA GLU A 231 -12.98 1.48 27.47
C GLU A 231 -13.58 0.13 27.13
N SER A 232 -13.94 -0.66 28.15
CA SER A 232 -14.69 -1.90 27.97
C SER A 232 -16.05 -1.65 27.32
N ALA A 233 -16.77 -0.60 27.74
CA ALA A 233 -18.03 -0.22 27.12
C ALA A 233 -17.86 0.22 25.66
N ILE A 234 -16.77 0.94 25.32
CA ILE A 234 -16.42 1.29 23.94
C ILE A 234 -16.20 0.03 23.10
N PHE A 235 -15.41 -0.93 23.61
CA PHE A 235 -15.17 -2.19 22.92
C PHE A 235 -16.47 -2.94 22.64
N VAL A 236 -17.29 -3.15 23.68
CA VAL A 236 -18.58 -3.85 23.57
C VAL A 236 -19.51 -3.14 22.58
N ALA A 237 -19.61 -1.81 22.67
CA ALA A 237 -20.42 -1.05 21.73
C ALA A 237 -19.93 -1.13 20.29
N ALA A 238 -18.60 -1.21 20.05
CA ALA A 238 -18.00 -1.28 18.73
C ALA A 238 -18.19 -2.64 18.08
N VAL A 239 -18.01 -3.75 18.82
CA VAL A 239 -18.15 -5.10 18.28
C VAL A 239 -19.61 -5.53 18.18
N GLY A 240 -20.47 -5.03 19.12
CA GLY A 240 -21.91 -5.32 19.15
C GLY A 240 -22.19 -6.81 19.04
N ASP A 241 -23.23 -7.14 18.30
CA ASP A 241 -23.64 -8.51 18.01
C ASP A 241 -22.94 -9.10 16.76
N TYR A 242 -21.75 -8.58 16.37
CA TYR A 242 -21.08 -9.09 15.19
C TYR A 242 -20.67 -10.56 15.37
N PRO A 243 -21.23 -11.49 14.60
CA PRO A 243 -21.20 -12.93 14.92
C PRO A 243 -19.81 -13.54 14.87
N MET A 244 -18.83 -12.85 14.24
CA MET A 244 -17.45 -13.36 14.11
C MET A 244 -16.54 -12.91 15.25
N ILE A 245 -17.01 -12.06 16.17
CA ILE A 245 -16.26 -11.58 17.33
C ILE A 245 -17.05 -11.93 18.58
N HIS A 246 -16.53 -12.86 19.38
CA HIS A 246 -17.01 -13.18 20.71
C HIS A 246 -15.81 -13.14 21.63
N ALA A 247 -15.47 -11.95 22.13
CA ALA A 247 -14.19 -11.72 22.77
C ALA A 247 -14.32 -10.73 23.93
N GLN A 248 -13.33 -10.78 24.83
CA GLN A 248 -13.16 -9.84 25.93
C GLN A 248 -11.88 -9.03 25.72
N ALA A 249 -11.97 -7.70 25.73
CA ALA A 249 -10.81 -6.83 25.72
C ALA A 249 -10.00 -6.99 27.02
N LYS A 250 -8.68 -6.99 26.91
CA LYS A 250 -7.73 -7.09 28.03
C LYS A 250 -6.90 -5.84 28.18
N THR A 251 -6.32 -5.37 27.10
CA THR A 251 -5.51 -4.16 27.09
C THR A 251 -5.95 -3.24 25.96
N VAL A 252 -5.62 -1.94 26.07
CA VAL A 252 -5.97 -0.93 25.08
C VAL A 252 -4.89 0.14 25.00
N ALA A 253 -4.67 0.66 23.81
CA ALA A 253 -4.02 1.94 23.57
C ALA A 253 -4.96 2.83 22.75
N SER A 254 -4.85 4.13 22.91
CA SER A 254 -5.61 5.08 22.11
C SER A 254 -4.73 6.16 21.51
N ARG A 255 -5.17 6.70 20.37
CA ARG A 255 -4.53 7.85 19.73
C ARG A 255 -5.57 8.82 19.18
N SER A 256 -5.23 10.10 19.13
CA SER A 256 -6.08 11.11 18.51
C SER A 256 -6.05 10.97 16.98
N ILE A 257 -7.23 11.11 16.38
CA ILE A 257 -7.39 11.22 14.93
C ILE A 257 -8.18 12.51 14.61
N PRO A 258 -8.17 13.03 13.39
CA PRO A 258 -9.05 14.10 13.01
C PRO A 258 -10.50 13.70 13.29
N ASP A 259 -11.22 14.49 14.03
CA ASP A 259 -12.63 14.28 14.39
C ASP A 259 -12.91 13.15 15.40
N GLY A 260 -11.91 12.60 16.11
CA GLY A 260 -12.20 11.54 17.08
C GLY A 260 -10.99 10.87 17.73
N THR A 261 -11.19 9.64 18.14
CA THR A 261 -10.18 8.79 18.79
C THR A 261 -10.19 7.41 18.14
N GLU A 262 -9.01 6.88 17.93
CA GLU A 262 -8.81 5.50 17.51
C GLU A 262 -8.24 4.69 18.67
N TYR A 263 -8.78 3.50 18.89
CA TYR A 263 -8.38 2.56 19.92
C TYR A 263 -7.84 1.28 19.30
N LEU A 264 -6.79 0.75 19.89
CA LEU A 264 -6.24 -0.58 19.59
C LEU A 264 -6.42 -1.46 20.81
N PHE A 265 -7.43 -2.32 20.79
CA PHE A 265 -7.67 -3.31 21.81
C PHE A 265 -6.92 -4.61 21.51
N THR A 266 -6.30 -5.19 22.55
CA THR A 266 -5.95 -6.59 22.56
C THR A 266 -7.03 -7.35 23.29
N ALA A 267 -7.64 -8.34 22.64
CA ALA A 267 -8.78 -9.09 23.15
C ALA A 267 -8.55 -10.59 23.01
N ILE A 268 -9.22 -11.37 23.86
CA ILE A 268 -9.16 -12.83 23.88
C ILE A 268 -10.54 -13.37 23.51
N ASP A 269 -10.58 -14.31 22.55
CA ASP A 269 -11.82 -15.00 22.18
C ASP A 269 -12.40 -15.72 23.40
N LEU A 270 -13.71 -15.58 23.56
CA LEU A 270 -14.47 -16.29 24.58
C LEU A 270 -15.03 -17.60 24.03
N PRO A 271 -15.17 -18.63 24.86
CA PRO A 271 -15.85 -19.88 24.49
C PRO A 271 -17.27 -19.56 24.00
N ARG A 272 -17.73 -20.26 22.95
CA ARG A 272 -19.11 -20.20 22.48
C ARG A 272 -19.88 -21.37 23.03
N GLU A 273 -21.02 -21.11 23.64
CA GLU A 273 -21.93 -22.18 24.08
C GLU A 273 -22.50 -22.91 22.85
N GLY A 274 -22.37 -24.23 22.80
CA GLY A 274 -22.96 -25.11 21.79
C GLY A 274 -22.26 -25.16 20.44
N GLY A 275 -21.10 -24.52 20.27
CA GLY A 275 -20.30 -24.61 19.04
C GLY A 275 -19.39 -25.83 19.01
N THR A 276 -19.21 -26.45 17.84
CA THR A 276 -18.07 -27.34 17.59
C THR A 276 -16.80 -26.63 18.05
N GLN A 277 -15.98 -27.29 18.85
CA GLN A 277 -14.74 -26.78 19.42
C GLN A 277 -13.77 -26.40 18.27
N MET A 278 -13.93 -25.20 17.75
CA MET A 278 -12.74 -24.52 17.19
C MET A 278 -11.84 -24.20 18.40
N PRO A 279 -10.57 -24.53 18.35
CA PRO A 279 -9.65 -24.14 19.41
C PRO A 279 -9.88 -22.65 19.68
N PRO A 280 -9.86 -22.20 20.95
CA PRO A 280 -10.00 -20.78 21.22
C PRO A 280 -8.99 -20.07 20.34
N ALA A 281 -9.46 -19.24 19.42
CA ALA A 281 -8.58 -18.37 18.68
C ALA A 281 -7.85 -17.58 19.74
N GLY A 282 -6.55 -17.47 19.62
CA GLY A 282 -5.74 -16.82 20.62
C GLY A 282 -6.10 -15.33 20.76
N GLU A 283 -5.15 -14.57 21.16
CA GLU A 283 -5.21 -13.13 21.21
C GLU A 283 -5.51 -12.51 19.84
N MET A 284 -6.39 -11.52 19.80
CA MET A 284 -6.67 -10.72 18.60
C MET A 284 -6.50 -9.24 18.89
N LYS A 285 -6.14 -8.49 17.86
CA LYS A 285 -6.13 -7.03 17.87
C LYS A 285 -7.40 -6.50 17.21
N VAL A 286 -8.14 -5.62 17.90
CA VAL A 286 -9.35 -4.99 17.38
C VAL A 286 -9.15 -3.49 17.35
N TYR A 287 -9.20 -2.92 16.16
CA TYR A 287 -9.12 -1.47 15.96
C TYR A 287 -10.55 -0.90 16.01
N VAL A 288 -10.73 0.13 16.80
CA VAL A 288 -12.03 0.80 17.02
C VAL A 288 -11.87 2.29 16.80
N THR A 289 -12.76 2.88 16.02
CA THR A 289 -12.83 4.33 15.83
C THR A 289 -14.07 4.87 16.52
N VAL A 290 -13.90 5.96 17.25
CA VAL A 290 -14.99 6.75 17.85
C VAL A 290 -14.89 8.15 17.28
N LEU A 291 -15.75 8.49 16.34
CA LEU A 291 -15.86 9.84 15.81
C LEU A 291 -16.73 10.71 16.73
N LYS A 292 -16.48 12.01 16.71
CA LYS A 292 -17.17 12.97 17.57
C LYS A 292 -18.68 12.96 17.30
N GLY A 293 -19.45 12.57 18.31
CA GLY A 293 -20.90 12.45 18.22
C GLY A 293 -21.43 11.16 17.57
N GLU A 294 -20.54 10.23 17.20
CA GLU A 294 -20.90 8.93 16.61
C GLU A 294 -20.69 7.78 17.60
N LYS A 295 -21.32 6.65 17.32
CA LYS A 295 -21.11 5.42 18.08
C LYS A 295 -19.76 4.79 17.74
N PRO A 296 -19.13 4.07 18.71
CA PRO A 296 -17.93 3.29 18.43
C PRO A 296 -18.16 2.28 17.30
N VAL A 297 -17.21 2.18 16.39
CA VAL A 297 -17.24 1.22 15.26
C VAL A 297 -15.89 0.54 15.15
N PHE A 298 -15.85 -0.78 15.17
CA PHE A 298 -14.60 -1.45 14.86
C PHE A 298 -14.29 -1.36 13.38
N THR A 299 -13.03 -1.14 13.07
CA THR A 299 -12.56 -0.91 11.70
C THR A 299 -11.88 -2.14 11.12
N GLN A 300 -11.20 -2.92 11.96
CA GLN A 300 -10.49 -4.11 11.54
C GLN A 300 -10.21 -5.02 12.75
N VAL A 301 -10.11 -6.32 12.48
CA VAL A 301 -9.60 -7.34 13.39
C VAL A 301 -8.40 -8.03 12.76
N VAL A 302 -7.31 -8.16 13.52
CA VAL A 302 -6.09 -8.90 13.16
C VAL A 302 -5.93 -10.06 14.13
N ARG A 303 -5.77 -11.29 13.62
CA ARG A 303 -5.56 -12.54 14.35
C ARG A 303 -4.21 -13.14 14.04
#